data_31b93bb19cc7a6a3cf26c3ba110feb51
#
_entry.id   31b93bb19cc7a6a3cf26c3ba110feb51
#
_cell.length_a   1.000
_cell.length_b   1.000
_cell.length_c   1.000
_cell.angle_alpha   90.00
_cell.angle_beta   90.00
_cell.angle_gamma   90.00
#
_symmetry.space_group_name_H-M   'P 1'
#
loop_
_entity.id
_entity.type
_entity.pdbx_description
1 polymer ?
#
loop_
_entity_poly.entity_id
_entity_poly.type
_entity_poly.pdbx_seq_one_letter_code
_entity_poly.pdbx_strand_id
1 'polypeptide(L)'
;AVTKVFDLIKSNEEIIVSYCDYGTKWNYFDFLRKVRNKKSDGAIASYRGFHPHMLGNDNYAFIKEKNKWLIKIKEKEPFTKNKMQEFASNGTYYFRRGEFVKKYFKEIIDKKISVNNEYYVSLVYNLLVKDKLKVLIYEIQNMLQWGTPLDLQEYKKWSEYFKNKNIDVDKTIYKNK
;
A
#
# COMPACT_ATOMS: atom_id res chain seq x y z
N ALA A 1 11.08 0.50 -12.53
CA ALA A 1 10.01 1.29 -13.17
C ALA A 1 10.09 2.76 -12.75
N VAL A 2 9.92 3.13 -11.45
CA VAL A 2 9.83 4.53 -10.97
C VAL A 2 11.03 5.40 -11.39
N THR A 3 12.24 4.87 -11.35
CA THR A 3 13.46 5.60 -11.75
C THR A 3 13.48 6.02 -13.24
N LYS A 4 12.71 5.34 -14.08
CA LYS A 4 12.62 5.65 -15.53
C LYS A 4 11.85 6.95 -15.82
N VAL A 5 11.11 7.46 -14.84
CA VAL A 5 10.27 8.67 -14.97
C VAL A 5 10.76 9.82 -14.08
N PHE A 6 11.97 9.74 -13.54
CA PHE A 6 12.50 10.78 -12.65
C PHE A 6 12.52 12.18 -13.28
N ASP A 7 12.78 12.27 -14.57
CA ASP A 7 12.82 13.55 -15.28
C ASP A 7 11.45 14.22 -15.37
N LEU A 8 10.37 13.43 -15.29
CA LEU A 8 9.01 13.93 -15.31
C LEU A 8 8.52 14.40 -13.93
N ILE A 9 9.19 13.98 -12.85
CA ILE A 9 8.82 14.30 -11.48
C ILE A 9 9.37 15.66 -11.08
N LYS A 10 8.52 16.62 -10.74
CA LYS A 10 8.93 17.91 -10.18
C LYS A 10 9.23 17.77 -8.69
N SER A 11 10.27 18.45 -8.21
CA SER A 11 10.73 18.29 -6.81
C SER A 11 9.69 18.67 -5.76
N ASN A 12 8.82 19.63 -6.04
CA ASN A 12 7.87 20.20 -5.08
C ASN A 12 6.45 19.66 -5.19
N GLU A 13 6.16 18.71 -6.08
CA GLU A 13 4.83 18.15 -6.24
C GLU A 13 4.61 16.91 -5.37
N GLU A 14 3.35 16.70 -4.98
CA GLU A 14 2.91 15.48 -4.33
C GLU A 14 2.89 14.33 -5.33
N ILE A 15 3.45 13.18 -4.97
CA ILE A 15 3.53 12.01 -5.83
C ILE A 15 2.82 10.82 -5.19
N ILE A 16 2.06 10.09 -6.00
CA ILE A 16 1.56 8.77 -5.65
C ILE A 16 2.21 7.74 -6.57
N VAL A 17 2.85 6.75 -5.95
CA VAL A 17 3.32 5.53 -6.62
C VAL A 17 2.34 4.43 -6.28
N SER A 18 1.77 3.79 -7.30
CA SER A 18 0.76 2.75 -7.11
C SER A 18 1.04 1.57 -8.03
N TYR A 19 0.82 0.37 -7.52
CA TYR A 19 0.67 -0.80 -8.38
C TYR A 19 -0.66 -0.70 -9.15
N CYS A 20 -0.88 -1.53 -10.16
CA CYS A 20 -2.03 -1.43 -11.05
C CYS A 20 -2.93 -2.68 -11.05
N ASP A 21 -2.60 -3.69 -10.26
CA ASP A 21 -3.18 -5.02 -10.26
C ASP A 21 -3.98 -5.35 -8.99
N TYR A 22 -4.68 -4.35 -8.46
CA TYR A 22 -5.56 -4.48 -7.31
C TYR A 22 -6.71 -3.47 -7.35
N GLY A 23 -7.78 -3.74 -6.58
CA GLY A 23 -8.83 -2.78 -6.30
C GLY A 23 -8.82 -2.33 -4.84
N THR A 24 -9.34 -1.14 -4.58
CA THR A 24 -9.41 -0.60 -3.21
C THR A 24 -10.76 0.02 -2.94
N LYS A 25 -11.43 -0.40 -1.88
CA LYS A 25 -12.56 0.33 -1.33
C LYS A 25 -12.04 1.33 -0.30
N TRP A 26 -12.10 2.62 -0.64
CA TRP A 26 -11.62 3.70 0.22
C TRP A 26 -12.15 5.06 -0.21
N ASN A 27 -12.00 6.06 0.66
CA ASN A 27 -12.24 7.45 0.32
C ASN A 27 -10.91 8.15 0.01
N TYR A 28 -10.59 8.29 -1.27
CA TYR A 28 -9.35 8.91 -1.74
C TYR A 28 -9.23 10.38 -1.29
N PHE A 29 -10.32 11.14 -1.31
CA PHE A 29 -10.27 12.54 -0.87
C PHE A 29 -10.05 12.68 0.64
N ASP A 30 -10.63 11.77 1.45
CA ASP A 30 -10.35 11.71 2.88
C ASP A 30 -8.89 11.35 3.16
N PHE A 31 -8.33 10.42 2.38
CA PHE A 31 -6.90 10.09 2.44
C PHE A 31 -6.05 11.33 2.22
N LEU A 32 -6.22 12.06 1.11
CA LEU A 32 -5.45 13.27 0.81
C LEU A 32 -5.63 14.34 1.87
N ARG A 33 -6.87 14.57 2.33
CA ARG A 33 -7.17 15.51 3.40
C ARG A 33 -6.40 15.18 4.69
N LYS A 34 -6.41 13.91 5.11
CA LYS A 34 -5.71 13.47 6.32
C LYS A 34 -4.20 13.59 6.19
N VAL A 35 -3.64 13.20 5.06
CA VAL A 35 -2.21 13.29 4.76
C VAL A 35 -1.75 14.75 4.84
N ARG A 36 -2.48 15.67 4.23
CA ARG A 36 -2.17 17.10 4.20
C ARG A 36 -2.35 17.76 5.58
N ASN A 37 -3.47 17.49 6.26
CA ASN A 37 -3.75 18.07 7.60
C ASN A 37 -2.72 17.60 8.63
N LYS A 38 -2.25 16.36 8.56
CA LYS A 38 -1.21 15.84 9.46
C LYS A 38 0.21 16.25 9.05
N LYS A 39 0.35 16.99 7.93
CA LYS A 39 1.64 17.42 7.37
C LYS A 39 2.63 16.24 7.28
N SER A 40 2.14 15.07 6.88
CA SER A 40 2.97 13.88 6.72
C SER A 40 3.87 14.00 5.50
N ASP A 41 5.09 13.50 5.60
CA ASP A 41 6.08 13.51 4.51
C ASP A 41 5.87 12.35 3.53
N GLY A 42 5.29 11.27 4.03
CA GLY A 42 4.84 10.13 3.26
C GLY A 42 3.56 9.54 3.85
N ALA A 43 2.88 8.67 3.08
CA ALA A 43 1.78 7.88 3.61
C ALA A 43 1.66 6.55 2.85
N ILE A 44 1.15 5.54 3.53
CA ILE A 44 0.89 4.22 2.98
C ILE A 44 -0.58 3.90 3.19
N ALA A 45 -1.32 3.64 2.12
CA ALA A 45 -2.65 3.07 2.21
C ALA A 45 -2.52 1.59 2.61
N SER A 46 -3.21 1.18 3.67
CA SER A 46 -2.98 -0.10 4.31
C SER A 46 -4.27 -0.70 4.82
N TYR A 47 -4.31 -2.00 4.89
CA TYR A 47 -5.45 -2.76 5.38
C TYR A 47 -5.00 -3.74 6.47
N ARG A 48 -5.96 -4.21 7.24
CA ARG A 48 -5.79 -5.31 8.21
C ARG A 48 -7.11 -6.06 8.38
N GLY A 49 -7.10 -7.11 9.17
CA GLY A 49 -8.27 -7.95 9.36
C GLY A 49 -8.38 -9.03 8.29
N PHE A 50 -9.52 -9.67 8.23
CA PHE A 50 -9.75 -10.77 7.32
C PHE A 50 -9.81 -10.30 5.86
N HIS A 51 -8.88 -10.79 5.07
CA HIS A 51 -8.87 -10.72 3.61
C HIS A 51 -8.50 -12.11 3.09
N PRO A 52 -9.25 -12.71 2.15
CA PRO A 52 -9.02 -14.09 1.68
C PRO A 52 -7.57 -14.36 1.28
N HIS A 53 -6.95 -13.45 0.54
CA HIS A 53 -5.56 -13.58 0.11
C HIS A 53 -4.54 -13.62 1.27
N MET A 54 -4.90 -13.13 2.47
CA MET A 54 -4.05 -13.22 3.66
C MET A 54 -3.98 -14.63 4.27
N LEU A 55 -4.82 -15.56 3.81
CA LEU A 55 -4.74 -16.97 4.20
C LEU A 55 -3.57 -17.69 3.52
N GLY A 56 -3.13 -17.19 2.36
CA GLY A 56 -2.02 -17.73 1.59
C GLY A 56 -0.64 -17.27 2.07
N ASN A 57 0.29 -17.18 1.12
CA ASN A 57 1.68 -16.79 1.35
C ASN A 57 1.82 -15.32 1.79
N ASP A 58 2.96 -14.99 2.39
CA ASP A 58 3.28 -13.64 2.86
C ASP A 58 3.84 -12.76 1.73
N ASN A 59 3.02 -12.50 0.72
CA ASN A 59 3.43 -11.73 -0.48
C ASN A 59 3.24 -10.21 -0.33
N TYR A 60 3.10 -9.70 0.88
CA TYR A 60 2.74 -8.31 1.17
C TYR A 60 3.80 -7.62 2.04
N ALA A 61 3.78 -6.29 2.03
CA ALA A 61 4.60 -5.50 2.93
C ALA A 61 3.84 -5.27 4.25
N PHE A 62 4.34 -5.84 5.34
CA PHE A 62 3.78 -5.72 6.68
C PHE A 62 4.33 -4.52 7.42
N ILE A 63 3.49 -3.87 8.22
CA ILE A 63 3.75 -2.56 8.81
C ILE A 63 3.70 -2.65 10.33
N LYS A 64 4.78 -2.23 10.98
CA LYS A 64 4.80 -1.90 12.40
C LYS A 64 4.58 -0.40 12.56
N GLU A 65 3.55 -0.01 13.31
CA GLU A 65 3.17 1.38 13.52
C GLU A 65 2.99 1.72 15.01
N LYS A 66 2.94 3.01 15.31
CA LYS A 66 2.49 3.55 16.61
C LYS A 66 1.64 4.79 16.34
N ASN A 67 0.39 4.79 16.82
CA ASN A 67 -0.56 5.90 16.64
C ASN A 67 -0.73 6.31 15.15
N LYS A 68 -0.80 5.33 14.26
CA LYS A 68 -0.87 5.50 12.80
C LYS A 68 0.38 6.12 12.16
N TRP A 69 1.52 6.15 12.86
CA TRP A 69 2.81 6.55 12.29
C TRP A 69 3.68 5.32 12.08
N LEU A 70 4.27 5.23 10.89
CA LEU A 70 5.18 4.13 10.54
C LEU A 70 6.39 4.10 11.48
N ILE A 71 6.68 2.93 12.04
CA ILE A 71 7.94 2.63 12.72
C ILE A 71 8.86 1.84 11.79
N LYS A 72 8.33 0.81 11.14
CA LYS A 72 9.08 -0.06 10.24
C LYS A 72 8.13 -0.79 9.29
N ILE A 73 8.60 -1.05 8.08
CA ILE A 73 7.91 -1.91 7.11
C ILE A 73 8.86 -3.04 6.68
N LYS A 74 8.32 -4.24 6.54
CA LYS A 74 9.02 -5.41 6.04
C LYS A 74 8.31 -5.97 4.83
N GLU A 75 9.04 -6.31 3.81
CA GLU A 75 8.50 -6.95 2.61
C GLU A 75 8.47 -8.47 2.80
N LYS A 76 7.32 -9.09 2.55
CA LYS A 76 7.11 -10.55 2.61
C LYS A 76 7.43 -11.20 3.97
N GLU A 77 7.40 -10.44 5.04
CA GLU A 77 7.71 -10.93 6.39
C GLU A 77 6.83 -10.22 7.44
N PRO A 78 5.85 -10.90 8.05
CA PRO A 78 5.07 -10.32 9.13
C PRO A 78 5.91 -10.14 10.40
N PHE A 79 5.49 -9.23 11.28
CA PHE A 79 6.15 -8.97 12.56
C PHE A 79 5.74 -9.97 13.65
N THR A 80 4.53 -10.56 13.51
CA THR A 80 3.94 -11.47 14.49
C THR A 80 3.37 -12.71 13.81
N LYS A 81 3.00 -13.72 14.60
CA LYS A 81 2.31 -14.91 14.09
C LYS A 81 0.88 -14.63 13.62
N ASN A 82 0.29 -13.53 14.07
CA ASN A 82 -1.07 -13.13 13.68
C ASN A 82 -1.03 -12.00 12.65
N LYS A 83 -0.61 -12.31 11.43
CA LYS A 83 -0.44 -11.35 10.35
C LYS A 83 -1.70 -10.56 9.98
N MET A 84 -2.89 -11.12 10.21
CA MET A 84 -4.16 -10.43 9.94
C MET A 84 -4.44 -9.26 10.89
N GLN A 85 -3.80 -9.21 12.05
CA GLN A 85 -3.89 -8.08 12.98
C GLN A 85 -2.90 -6.96 12.66
N GLU A 86 -1.92 -7.23 11.80
CA GLU A 86 -0.97 -6.24 11.35
C GLU A 86 -1.52 -5.45 10.16
N PHE A 87 -1.06 -4.22 10.01
CA PHE A 87 -1.30 -3.52 8.76
C PHE A 87 -0.42 -4.11 7.66
N ALA A 88 -1.03 -4.31 6.49
CA ALA A 88 -0.34 -4.63 5.26
C ALA A 88 -0.57 -3.53 4.24
N SER A 89 0.44 -3.18 3.46
CA SER A 89 0.31 -2.20 2.37
C SER A 89 -0.57 -2.75 1.25
N ASN A 90 -1.45 -1.91 0.71
CA ASN A 90 -2.21 -2.25 -0.48
C ASN A 90 -1.49 -1.93 -1.79
N GLY A 91 -0.26 -1.39 -1.72
CA GLY A 91 0.49 -1.00 -2.91
C GLY A 91 0.33 0.46 -3.34
N THR A 92 -0.36 1.30 -2.55
CA THR A 92 -0.46 2.75 -2.79
C THR A 92 0.43 3.52 -1.81
N TYR A 93 1.33 4.33 -2.35
CA TYR A 93 2.40 5.01 -1.64
C TYR A 93 2.41 6.49 -1.99
N TYR A 94 2.18 7.36 -1.00
CA TYR A 94 2.20 8.80 -1.15
C TYR A 94 3.52 9.40 -0.67
N PHE A 95 4.07 10.33 -1.43
CA PHE A 95 5.22 11.16 -1.08
C PHE A 95 4.81 12.62 -1.19
N ARG A 96 5.05 13.39 -0.16
CA ARG A 96 4.72 14.81 -0.09
C ARG A 96 5.48 15.65 -1.12
N ARG A 97 6.66 15.20 -1.53
CA ARG A 97 7.54 15.91 -2.46
C ARG A 97 8.21 14.92 -3.42
N GLY A 98 8.25 15.29 -4.69
CA GLY A 98 8.90 14.47 -5.71
C GLY A 98 10.40 14.31 -5.46
N GLU A 99 11.06 15.27 -4.79
CA GLU A 99 12.46 15.11 -4.38
C GLU A 99 12.69 13.90 -3.46
N PHE A 100 11.72 13.54 -2.61
CA PHE A 100 11.81 12.34 -1.77
C PHE A 100 11.81 11.08 -2.63
N VAL A 101 10.98 11.04 -3.67
CA VAL A 101 10.97 9.92 -4.61
C VAL A 101 12.36 9.78 -5.24
N LYS A 102 12.90 10.85 -5.82
CA LYS A 102 14.22 10.83 -6.47
C LYS A 102 15.33 10.40 -5.50
N LYS A 103 15.39 11.02 -4.31
CA LYS A 103 16.41 10.73 -3.29
C LYS A 103 16.36 9.27 -2.85
N TYR A 104 15.22 8.82 -2.35
CA TYR A 104 15.14 7.54 -1.66
C TYR A 104 15.07 6.34 -2.60
N PHE A 105 14.53 6.49 -3.81
CA PHE A 105 14.63 5.42 -4.82
C PHE A 105 16.04 5.25 -5.38
N LYS A 106 16.82 6.31 -5.44
CA LYS A 106 18.24 6.21 -5.76
C LYS A 106 18.99 5.53 -4.61
N GLU A 107 18.75 5.97 -3.37
CA GLU A 107 19.43 5.44 -2.19
C GLU A 107 19.19 3.93 -1.98
N ILE A 108 17.95 3.44 -2.22
CA ILE A 108 17.65 2.00 -2.09
C ILE A 108 18.45 1.16 -3.10
N ILE A 109 18.66 1.68 -4.31
CA ILE A 109 19.44 1.02 -5.36
C ILE A 109 20.93 1.07 -5.02
N ASP A 110 21.46 2.25 -4.70
CA ASP A 110 22.88 2.45 -4.38
C ASP A 110 23.31 1.58 -3.19
N LYS A 111 22.45 1.45 -2.19
CA LYS A 111 22.67 0.61 -1.00
C LYS A 111 22.27 -0.85 -1.17
N LYS A 112 21.76 -1.25 -2.34
CA LYS A 112 21.32 -2.62 -2.65
C LYS A 112 20.30 -3.16 -1.62
N ILE A 113 19.38 -2.29 -1.13
CA ILE A 113 18.33 -2.69 -0.19
C ILE A 113 17.23 -3.40 -0.96
N SER A 114 17.23 -4.72 -0.94
CA SER A 114 16.33 -5.58 -1.71
C SER A 114 15.86 -6.77 -0.87
N VAL A 115 14.77 -7.41 -1.30
CA VAL A 115 14.31 -8.70 -0.79
C VAL A 115 14.21 -9.65 -1.97
N ASN A 116 14.82 -10.83 -1.88
CA ASN A 116 14.91 -11.81 -2.96
C ASN A 116 15.42 -11.21 -4.28
N ASN A 117 16.43 -10.33 -4.20
CA ASN A 117 17.01 -9.58 -5.35
C ASN A 117 16.02 -8.64 -6.06
N GLU A 118 14.90 -8.30 -5.43
CA GLU A 118 13.91 -7.35 -5.95
C GLU A 118 13.86 -6.09 -5.10
N TYR A 119 13.71 -4.93 -5.76
CA TYR A 119 13.53 -3.64 -5.11
C TYR A 119 12.05 -3.32 -4.97
N TYR A 120 11.60 -3.12 -3.73
CA TYR A 120 10.20 -2.80 -3.43
C TYR A 120 10.02 -1.35 -3.00
N VAL A 121 8.93 -0.73 -3.45
CA VAL A 121 8.56 0.65 -3.05
C VAL A 121 8.38 0.75 -1.54
N SER A 122 7.84 -0.29 -0.90
CA SER A 122 7.65 -0.37 0.55
C SER A 122 8.91 -0.09 1.34
N LEU A 123 10.05 -0.67 0.92
CA LEU A 123 11.33 -0.56 1.63
C LEU A 123 11.89 0.87 1.64
N VAL A 124 11.51 1.69 0.66
CA VAL A 124 11.88 3.11 0.58
C VAL A 124 11.44 3.86 1.85
N TYR A 125 10.30 3.48 2.42
CA TYR A 125 9.74 4.13 3.58
C TYR A 125 10.53 3.93 4.87
N ASN A 126 11.32 2.86 4.98
CA ASN A 126 12.27 2.73 6.09
C ASN A 126 13.37 3.80 6.05
N LEU A 127 13.76 4.27 4.86
CA LEU A 127 14.72 5.35 4.72
C LEU A 127 14.11 6.70 5.13
N LEU A 128 12.84 6.96 4.76
CA LEU A 128 12.12 8.14 5.23
C LEU A 128 12.09 8.18 6.77
N VAL A 129 11.72 7.06 7.40
CA VAL A 129 11.67 6.96 8.88
C VAL A 129 13.05 7.14 9.50
N LYS A 130 14.10 6.58 8.91
CA LYS A 130 15.48 6.76 9.34
C LYS A 130 15.89 8.24 9.34
N ASP A 131 15.46 8.98 8.34
CA ASP A 131 15.69 10.43 8.22
C ASP A 131 14.68 11.26 9.05
N LYS A 132 13.94 10.62 9.98
CA LYS A 132 12.95 11.24 10.89
C LYS A 132 11.76 11.88 10.18
N LEU A 133 11.50 11.53 8.93
CA LEU A 133 10.32 11.95 8.21
C LEU A 133 9.08 11.19 8.71
N LYS A 134 7.94 11.87 8.72
CA LYS A 134 6.69 11.32 9.24
C LYS A 134 5.91 10.62 8.16
N VAL A 135 5.68 9.32 8.31
CA VAL A 135 4.91 8.50 7.38
C VAL A 135 3.60 8.05 8.03
N LEU A 136 2.48 8.52 7.47
CA LEU A 136 1.14 8.19 7.95
C LEU A 136 0.69 6.82 7.43
N ILE A 137 0.11 6.01 8.30
CA ILE A 137 -0.61 4.79 7.93
C ILE A 137 -2.09 5.13 7.83
N TYR A 138 -2.61 5.03 6.61
CA TYR A 138 -4.02 5.28 6.32
C TYR A 138 -4.74 3.95 6.11
N GLU A 139 -5.69 3.65 6.98
CA GLU A 139 -6.47 2.42 6.92
C GLU A 139 -7.56 2.54 5.85
N ILE A 140 -7.53 1.67 4.87
CA ILE A 140 -8.57 1.49 3.87
C ILE A 140 -9.60 0.47 4.33
N GLN A 141 -10.78 0.47 3.72
CA GLN A 141 -11.84 -0.47 4.10
C GLN A 141 -11.56 -1.89 3.61
N ASN A 142 -11.31 -2.04 2.31
CA ASN A 142 -11.01 -3.34 1.71
C ASN A 142 -9.97 -3.23 0.60
N MET A 143 -9.12 -4.24 0.50
CA MET A 143 -8.27 -4.50 -0.63
C MET A 143 -8.82 -5.69 -1.43
N LEU A 144 -8.89 -5.54 -2.75
CA LEU A 144 -9.25 -6.59 -3.70
C LEU A 144 -7.98 -6.97 -4.45
N GLN A 145 -7.50 -8.18 -4.22
CA GLN A 145 -6.24 -8.65 -4.78
C GLN A 145 -6.45 -9.32 -6.15
N TRP A 146 -5.70 -8.88 -7.15
CA TRP A 146 -5.73 -9.41 -8.52
C TRP A 146 -4.34 -9.65 -9.10
N GLY A 147 -3.31 -9.52 -8.28
CA GLY A 147 -1.90 -9.52 -8.70
C GLY A 147 -1.36 -10.87 -9.16
N THR A 148 -2.09 -11.96 -8.93
CA THR A 148 -1.78 -13.26 -9.50
C THR A 148 -2.96 -13.83 -10.27
N PRO A 149 -2.73 -14.74 -11.27
CA PRO A 149 -3.82 -15.41 -11.96
C PRO A 149 -4.78 -16.15 -11.01
N LEU A 150 -4.24 -16.70 -9.92
CA LEU A 150 -5.03 -17.40 -8.90
C LEU A 150 -5.93 -16.44 -8.14
N ASP A 151 -5.40 -15.31 -7.67
CA ASP A 151 -6.17 -14.28 -6.96
C ASP A 151 -7.33 -13.75 -7.82
N LEU A 152 -7.04 -13.46 -9.10
CA LEU A 152 -8.06 -13.02 -10.05
C LEU A 152 -9.14 -14.08 -10.31
N GLN A 153 -8.75 -15.35 -10.42
CA GLN A 153 -9.68 -16.46 -10.60
C GLN A 153 -10.59 -16.63 -9.37
N GLU A 154 -10.02 -16.55 -8.19
CA GLU A 154 -10.75 -16.63 -6.92
C GLU A 154 -11.74 -15.47 -6.79
N TYR A 155 -11.30 -14.23 -7.06
CA TYR A 155 -12.17 -13.07 -7.09
C TYR A 155 -13.35 -13.23 -8.05
N LYS A 156 -13.12 -13.75 -9.27
CA LYS A 156 -14.18 -13.99 -10.26
C LYS A 156 -15.19 -15.02 -9.76
N LYS A 157 -14.74 -16.14 -9.19
CA LYS A 157 -15.62 -17.20 -8.64
C LYS A 157 -16.52 -16.64 -7.52
N TRP A 158 -15.98 -15.86 -6.59
CA TRP A 158 -16.77 -15.20 -5.55
C TRP A 158 -17.77 -14.21 -6.13
N SER A 159 -17.35 -13.40 -7.09
CA SER A 159 -18.21 -12.43 -7.76
C SER A 159 -19.40 -13.10 -8.45
N GLU A 160 -19.17 -14.19 -9.17
CA GLU A 160 -20.23 -14.99 -9.81
C GLU A 160 -21.16 -15.62 -8.77
N TYR A 161 -20.62 -16.19 -7.70
CA TYR A 161 -21.42 -16.78 -6.62
C TYR A 161 -22.40 -15.76 -6.03
N PHE A 162 -21.93 -14.56 -5.69
CA PHE A 162 -22.78 -13.52 -5.10
C PHE A 162 -23.78 -12.94 -6.12
N LYS A 163 -23.41 -12.80 -7.40
CA LYS A 163 -24.34 -12.40 -8.46
C LYS A 163 -25.51 -13.40 -8.59
N ASN A 164 -25.21 -14.68 -8.60
CA ASN A 164 -26.21 -15.74 -8.71
C ASN A 164 -27.14 -15.82 -7.48
N LYS A 165 -26.74 -15.26 -6.34
CA LYS A 165 -27.57 -15.15 -5.13
C LYS A 165 -28.34 -13.82 -5.06
N ASN A 166 -28.40 -13.02 -6.16
CA ASN A 166 -28.97 -11.67 -6.18
C ASN A 166 -28.35 -10.71 -5.16
N ILE A 167 -27.17 -11.03 -4.65
CA ILE A 167 -26.36 -10.15 -3.80
C ILE A 167 -25.50 -9.31 -4.73
N ASP A 168 -25.97 -8.10 -5.03
CA ASP A 168 -25.22 -7.16 -5.83
C ASP A 168 -24.05 -6.62 -5.02
N VAL A 169 -22.89 -7.26 -5.18
CA VAL A 169 -21.64 -6.93 -4.47
C VAL A 169 -21.22 -5.48 -4.79
N ASP A 170 -21.45 -5.02 -6.01
CA ASP A 170 -21.09 -3.67 -6.43
C ASP A 170 -21.99 -2.62 -5.76
N LYS A 171 -23.27 -2.89 -5.59
CA LYS A 171 -24.18 -2.01 -4.83
C LYS A 171 -23.88 -1.98 -3.34
N THR A 172 -23.45 -3.10 -2.76
CA THR A 172 -23.05 -3.15 -1.35
C THR A 172 -21.75 -2.38 -1.10
N ILE A 173 -20.87 -2.33 -2.09
CA ILE A 173 -19.59 -1.60 -2.02
C ILE A 173 -19.79 -0.09 -2.08
N TYR A 174 -20.81 0.42 -2.80
CA TYR A 174 -21.00 1.85 -3.05
C TYR A 174 -22.15 2.51 -2.27
N LYS A 175 -22.94 1.78 -1.50
CA LYS A 175 -24.16 2.28 -0.83
C LYS A 175 -23.95 3.04 0.49
N ASN A 176 -22.75 3.24 0.97
CA ASN A 176 -22.49 4.07 2.15
C ASN A 176 -21.68 5.32 1.73
N LYS A 177 -22.36 6.25 1.07
CA LYS A 177 -21.92 7.64 0.98
C LYS A 177 -22.50 8.44 2.11
#